data_7b4625da4bb2d67c6415afdd2c8ed481
#
_entry.id   7b4625da4bb2d67c6415afdd2c8ed481
#
_cell.length_a   1.000
_cell.length_b   1.000
_cell.length_c   1.000
_cell.angle_alpha   90.00
_cell.angle_beta   90.00
_cell.angle_gamma   90.00
#
_symmetry.space_group_name_H-M   'P 1'
#
loop_
_entity.id
_entity.type
_entity.pdbx_description
1 polymer ?
#
loop_
_entity_poly.entity_id
_entity_poly.type
_entity_poly.pdbx_seq_one_letter_code
_entity_poly.pdbx_strand_id
1 'polypeptide(L)'
;MLPTQNHPRYSYAVALHTIDENNPPYEPATIARLAEITPDEFFAVDMRVGRVIEVAEFPEARKPSWKVTVDFGPVVGVLTTSAQITNYTVEQLLDRQVIGALNLGTRRIAGFSSEFLILGALRADGTVNLLQPSEVAEPGAPIG
;
A
#
# COMPACT_ATOMS: atom_id res chain seq x y z
N MET A 1 -17.00 -0.95 20.74
CA MET A 1 -17.13 -0.95 19.97
C MET A 1 -16.80 -0.92 19.10
N LEU A 2 -16.21 -0.88 18.87
CA LEU A 2 -16.04 -0.47 17.87
C LEU A 2 -16.82 -0.68 16.97
N PRO A 3 -17.34 -0.21 16.58
CA PRO A 3 -18.22 -0.24 15.86
C PRO A 3 -18.38 -0.88 14.85
N THR A 4 -18.35 -0.88 14.93
CA THR A 4 -18.45 -1.12 14.19
C THR A 4 -18.54 -1.49 13.55
N GLN A 5 -18.86 -1.78 13.44
CA GLN A 5 -19.00 -1.73 12.78
C GLN A 5 -18.83 -1.44 11.78
N ASN A 6 -19.31 -1.43 10.94
CA ASN A 6 -18.85 -0.65 10.13
C ASN A 6 -18.26 0.30 10.69
N HIS A 7 -17.65 0.44 10.66
CA HIS A 7 -17.20 1.19 11.35
C HIS A 7 -16.54 2.32 10.89
N PRO A 8 -16.58 3.41 11.52
CA PRO A 8 -15.91 4.62 11.12
C PRO A 8 -14.42 4.42 10.96
N ARG A 9 -13.84 3.59 11.79
CA ARG A 9 -12.39 3.32 11.70
C ARG A 9 -12.01 2.65 10.39
N TYR A 10 -12.82 1.70 9.96
CA TYR A 10 -12.58 1.05 8.69
C TYR A 10 -12.69 2.02 7.53
N SER A 11 -13.74 2.85 7.55
CA SER A 11 -13.94 3.84 6.50
C SER A 11 -12.80 4.84 6.45
N TYR A 12 -12.30 5.23 7.61
CA TYR A 12 -11.22 6.18 7.69
C TYR A 12 -9.93 5.60 7.11
N ALA A 13 -9.61 4.36 7.45
CA ALA A 13 -8.42 3.70 6.91
C ALA A 13 -8.51 3.56 5.38
N VAL A 14 -9.69 3.22 4.86
CA VAL A 14 -9.88 3.14 3.41
C VAL A 14 -9.67 4.50 2.76
N ALA A 15 -10.18 5.57 3.40
CA ALA A 15 -10.01 6.92 2.87
C ALA A 15 -8.55 7.32 2.80
N LEU A 16 -7.74 6.91 3.78
CA LEU A 16 -6.31 7.21 3.78
C LEU A 16 -5.57 6.52 2.65
N HIS A 17 -6.12 5.41 2.15
CA HIS A 17 -5.49 4.69 1.04
C HIS A 17 -5.89 5.23 -0.32
N THR A 18 -6.78 6.21 -0.36
CA THR A 18 -7.27 6.78 -1.60
C THR A 18 -6.66 8.16 -1.78
N ILE A 19 -5.87 8.32 -2.81
CA ILE A 19 -5.35 9.63 -3.16
C ILE A 19 -6.49 10.40 -3.81
N ASP A 20 -6.92 11.46 -3.16
CA ASP A 20 -8.00 12.30 -3.64
C ASP A 20 -7.49 13.74 -3.72
N GLU A 21 -7.23 14.18 -4.93
CA GLU A 21 -6.69 15.51 -5.18
C GLU A 21 -7.66 16.62 -4.77
N ASN A 22 -8.96 16.31 -4.68
CA ASN A 22 -9.95 17.29 -4.30
C ASN A 22 -10.13 17.40 -2.78
N ASN A 23 -9.53 16.50 -2.05
CA ASN A 23 -9.66 16.46 -0.60
C ASN A 23 -8.37 15.91 -0.02
N PRO A 24 -7.30 16.72 0.02
CA PRO A 24 -6.01 16.23 0.48
C PRO A 24 -6.03 16.02 2.00
N PRO A 25 -6.26 14.79 2.46
CA PRO A 25 -6.36 14.52 3.91
C PRO A 25 -5.01 14.28 4.54
N TYR A 26 -3.94 14.49 3.79
CA TYR A 26 -2.62 14.03 4.21
C TYR A 26 -1.75 15.15 4.77
N GLU A 27 -2.40 16.22 5.26
CA GLU A 27 -1.68 17.31 5.89
C GLU A 27 -1.35 16.90 7.33
N PRO A 28 -0.09 16.64 7.67
CA PRO A 28 0.23 16.08 8.99
C PRO A 28 -0.28 16.93 10.15
N ALA A 29 -0.34 18.26 9.97
CA ALA A 29 -0.78 19.16 11.02
C ALA A 29 -2.25 18.99 11.37
N THR A 30 -3.04 18.36 10.50
CA THR A 30 -4.49 18.27 10.69
C THR A 30 -5.00 16.84 10.82
N ILE A 31 -4.13 15.82 10.64
CA ILE A 31 -4.56 14.42 10.74
C ILE A 31 -4.57 14.02 12.20
N ALA A 32 -5.76 13.65 12.68
CA ALA A 32 -5.92 13.22 14.06
C ALA A 32 -5.31 11.83 14.26
N ARG A 33 -4.88 11.56 15.48
CA ARG A 33 -4.40 10.23 15.84
C ARG A 33 -5.55 9.23 15.74
N LEU A 34 -5.22 8.03 15.30
CA LEU A 34 -6.18 6.93 15.28
C LEU A 34 -6.37 6.38 16.68
N ALA A 35 -7.44 5.62 16.86
CA ALA A 35 -7.72 4.96 18.12
C ALA A 35 -6.59 4.02 18.48
N GLU A 36 -6.38 3.87 19.79
CA GLU A 36 -5.37 2.96 20.31
C GLU A 36 -5.77 1.52 19.99
N ILE A 37 -4.78 0.71 19.59
CA ILE A 37 -4.95 -0.72 19.38
C ILE A 37 -3.85 -1.45 20.16
N THR A 38 -3.99 -2.76 20.28
CA THR A 38 -2.96 -3.56 20.94
C THR A 38 -1.86 -3.93 19.96
N PRO A 39 -0.67 -4.28 20.47
CA PRO A 39 0.37 -4.82 19.59
C PRO A 39 -0.09 -6.04 18.80
N ASP A 40 -0.89 -6.93 19.41
CA ASP A 40 -1.39 -8.10 18.73
C ASP A 40 -2.26 -7.72 17.53
N GLU A 41 -3.08 -6.69 17.69
CA GLU A 41 -3.90 -6.20 16.57
C GLU A 41 -3.03 -5.66 15.45
N PHE A 42 -1.97 -4.95 15.78
CA PHE A 42 -1.07 -4.44 14.75
C PHE A 42 -0.33 -5.56 14.03
N PHE A 43 0.18 -6.53 14.78
CA PHE A 43 0.94 -7.64 14.21
C PHE A 43 0.05 -8.71 13.56
N ALA A 44 -1.27 -8.53 13.58
CA ALA A 44 -2.16 -9.33 12.77
C ALA A 44 -2.04 -8.97 11.29
N VAL A 45 -1.51 -7.79 10.97
CA VAL A 45 -1.24 -7.43 9.59
C VAL A 45 0.07 -8.08 9.17
N ASP A 46 0.03 -8.85 8.08
CA ASP A 46 1.21 -9.53 7.54
C ASP A 46 1.94 -8.59 6.60
N MET A 47 2.97 -7.91 7.11
CA MET A 47 3.76 -6.97 6.32
C MET A 47 5.10 -7.62 5.99
N ARG A 48 5.47 -7.59 4.71
CA ARG A 48 6.69 -8.22 4.22
C ARG A 48 7.41 -7.32 3.26
N VAL A 49 8.73 -7.53 3.18
CA VAL A 49 9.56 -6.91 2.14
C VAL A 49 9.40 -7.69 0.84
N GLY A 50 9.26 -6.97 -0.27
CA GLY A 50 9.23 -7.58 -1.58
C GLY A 50 10.04 -6.74 -2.57
N ARG A 51 10.33 -7.32 -3.74
CA ARG A 51 11.06 -6.64 -4.81
C ARG A 51 10.16 -6.49 -6.00
N VAL A 52 10.09 -5.29 -6.54
CA VAL A 52 9.32 -5.02 -7.75
C VAL A 52 10.01 -5.67 -8.93
N ILE A 53 9.27 -6.54 -9.63
CA ILE A 53 9.82 -7.26 -10.79
C ILE A 53 9.15 -6.86 -12.09
N GLU A 54 8.00 -6.19 -12.03
CA GLU A 54 7.33 -5.74 -13.25
C GLU A 54 6.44 -4.55 -12.93
N VAL A 55 6.40 -3.58 -13.84
CA VAL A 55 5.53 -2.40 -13.74
C VAL A 55 4.89 -2.20 -15.10
N ALA A 56 3.56 -2.07 -15.12
CA ALA A 56 2.82 -1.86 -16.37
C ALA A 56 1.81 -0.74 -16.18
N GLU A 57 1.45 -0.11 -17.29
CA GLU A 57 0.44 0.93 -17.29
C GLU A 57 -0.93 0.34 -16.98
N PHE A 58 -1.80 1.17 -16.42
CA PHE A 58 -3.16 0.77 -16.09
C PHE A 58 -4.14 1.82 -16.61
N PRO A 59 -4.31 1.91 -17.94
CA PRO A 59 -5.15 2.96 -18.51
C PRO A 59 -6.63 2.83 -18.12
N GLU A 60 -7.10 1.63 -17.76
CA GLU A 60 -8.49 1.41 -17.40
C GLU A 60 -8.81 1.88 -15.98
N ALA A 61 -7.80 2.18 -15.16
CA ALA A 61 -8.05 2.66 -13.81
C ALA A 61 -8.62 4.07 -13.83
N ARG A 62 -9.51 4.37 -12.89
CA ARG A 62 -10.14 5.69 -12.83
C ARG A 62 -9.13 6.79 -12.48
N LYS A 63 -8.13 6.46 -11.69
CA LYS A 63 -7.07 7.40 -11.31
C LYS A 63 -5.74 6.86 -11.80
N PRO A 64 -4.79 7.73 -12.14
CA PRO A 64 -3.49 7.27 -12.62
C PRO A 64 -2.86 6.27 -11.65
N SER A 65 -2.50 5.11 -12.18
CA SER A 65 -1.98 4.00 -11.39
C SER A 65 -1.03 3.18 -12.21
N TRP A 66 -0.13 2.47 -11.52
CA TRP A 66 0.68 1.42 -12.13
C TRP A 66 0.13 0.07 -11.70
N LYS A 67 0.21 -0.92 -12.59
CA LYS A 67 0.10 -2.33 -12.21
C LYS A 67 1.50 -2.78 -11.79
N VAL A 68 1.64 -3.23 -10.56
CA VAL A 68 2.95 -3.55 -10.01
C VAL A 68 2.97 -5.02 -9.61
N THR A 69 3.99 -5.73 -10.04
CA THR A 69 4.21 -7.13 -9.70
C THR A 69 5.41 -7.21 -8.77
N VAL A 70 5.25 -7.86 -7.64
CA VAL A 70 6.26 -7.89 -6.57
C VAL A 70 6.52 -9.31 -6.15
N ASP A 71 7.80 -9.63 -6.01
CA ASP A 71 8.26 -10.93 -5.54
C ASP A 71 8.53 -10.84 -4.04
N PHE A 72 7.74 -11.58 -3.26
CA PHE A 72 7.84 -11.61 -1.80
C PHE A 72 8.58 -12.85 -1.30
N GLY A 73 9.32 -13.54 -2.16
CA GLY A 73 10.11 -14.70 -1.75
C GLY A 73 9.38 -16.01 -1.90
N PRO A 74 10.04 -17.12 -1.54
CA PRO A 74 9.54 -18.46 -1.90
C PRO A 74 8.28 -18.89 -1.16
N VAL A 75 7.99 -18.31 0.01
CA VAL A 75 6.81 -18.72 0.77
C VAL A 75 5.57 -17.99 0.25
N VAL A 76 5.66 -16.67 0.10
CA VAL A 76 4.54 -15.85 -0.34
C VAL A 76 4.40 -15.91 -1.85
N GLY A 77 5.53 -15.86 -2.56
CA GLY A 77 5.52 -15.86 -4.02
C GLY A 77 5.31 -14.48 -4.59
N VAL A 78 4.83 -14.44 -5.82
CA VAL A 78 4.67 -13.23 -6.61
C VAL A 78 3.21 -12.78 -6.53
N LEU A 79 3.00 -11.51 -6.18
CA LEU A 79 1.68 -10.93 -6.08
C LEU A 79 1.61 -9.66 -6.93
N THR A 80 0.38 -9.28 -7.29
CA THR A 80 0.13 -8.08 -8.09
C THR A 80 -0.70 -7.10 -7.30
N THR A 81 -0.51 -5.81 -7.60
CA THR A 81 -1.34 -4.76 -7.03
C THR A 81 -1.42 -3.60 -8.01
N SER A 82 -2.47 -2.80 -7.89
CA SER A 82 -2.52 -1.50 -8.54
C SER A 82 -2.19 -0.44 -7.51
N ALA A 83 -1.38 0.54 -7.89
CA ALA A 83 -0.93 1.54 -6.94
C ALA A 83 -0.89 2.92 -7.58
N GLN A 84 -1.42 3.91 -6.85
CA GLN A 84 -1.45 5.30 -7.30
C GLN A 84 -0.11 5.96 -6.97
N ILE A 85 0.95 5.47 -7.58
CA ILE A 85 2.31 5.93 -7.33
C ILE A 85 2.97 6.40 -8.64
N THR A 86 2.19 7.04 -9.50
CA THR A 86 2.69 7.50 -10.79
C THR A 86 3.61 8.71 -10.68
N ASN A 87 3.87 9.18 -9.46
CA ASN A 87 4.97 10.11 -9.23
C ASN A 87 6.34 9.42 -9.34
N TYR A 88 6.36 8.09 -9.43
CA TYR A 88 7.55 7.33 -9.77
C TYR A 88 7.47 6.89 -11.22
N THR A 89 8.62 6.85 -11.90
CA THR A 89 8.70 6.27 -13.23
C THR A 89 8.85 4.75 -13.12
N VAL A 90 8.65 4.05 -14.24
CA VAL A 90 8.87 2.62 -14.29
C VAL A 90 10.30 2.28 -13.84
N GLU A 91 11.28 3.06 -14.34
CA GLU A 91 12.68 2.83 -14.04
C GLU A 91 12.98 3.01 -12.56
N GLN A 92 12.29 3.94 -11.90
CA GLN A 92 12.48 4.16 -10.47
C GLN A 92 11.86 3.04 -9.63
N LEU A 93 10.87 2.36 -10.16
CA LEU A 93 10.17 1.30 -9.43
C LEU A 93 10.78 -0.08 -9.66
N LEU A 94 11.24 -0.37 -10.87
CA LEU A 94 11.79 -1.67 -11.18
C LEU A 94 12.99 -1.98 -10.28
N ASP A 95 13.00 -3.21 -9.77
CA ASP A 95 14.07 -3.72 -8.91
C ASP A 95 14.15 -3.04 -7.55
N ARG A 96 13.21 -2.17 -7.23
CA ARG A 96 13.14 -1.50 -5.92
C ARG A 96 12.51 -2.43 -4.90
N GLN A 97 12.98 -2.37 -3.65
CA GLN A 97 12.31 -3.05 -2.56
C GLN A 97 11.17 -2.17 -2.04
N VAL A 98 10.09 -2.84 -1.68
CA VAL A 98 8.89 -2.20 -1.12
C VAL A 98 8.42 -2.99 0.09
N ILE A 99 7.54 -2.38 0.87
CA ILE A 99 6.87 -3.05 1.98
C ILE A 99 5.43 -3.25 1.57
N GLY A 100 4.94 -4.49 1.69
CA GLY A 100 3.55 -4.80 1.37
C GLY A 100 2.80 -5.35 2.56
N ALA A 101 1.54 -4.96 2.69
CA ALA A 101 0.60 -5.56 3.63
C ALA A 101 -0.18 -6.61 2.85
N LEU A 102 -0.06 -7.87 3.25
CA LEU A 102 -0.43 -9.00 2.39
C LEU A 102 -1.79 -9.61 2.68
N ASN A 103 -2.33 -9.42 3.88
CA ASN A 103 -3.52 -10.14 4.30
C ASN A 103 -4.75 -9.24 4.48
N LEU A 104 -4.90 -8.27 3.59
CA LEU A 104 -6.04 -7.35 3.62
C LEU A 104 -7.15 -7.76 2.66
N GLY A 105 -7.00 -8.91 2.00
CA GLY A 105 -7.96 -9.37 1.00
C GLY A 105 -7.64 -8.84 -0.39
N THR A 106 -8.21 -9.49 -1.39
CA THR A 106 -8.00 -9.12 -2.79
C THR A 106 -9.11 -8.20 -3.25
N ARG A 107 -8.76 -7.14 -3.98
CA ARG A 107 -9.73 -6.23 -4.58
C ARG A 107 -9.61 -6.29 -6.09
N ARG A 108 -10.76 -6.25 -6.77
CA ARG A 108 -10.79 -6.16 -8.23
C ARG A 108 -10.99 -4.71 -8.62
N ILE A 109 -10.10 -4.19 -9.45
CA ILE A 109 -10.15 -2.82 -9.93
C ILE A 109 -10.05 -2.90 -11.46
N ALA A 110 -11.13 -2.54 -12.17
CA ALA A 110 -11.21 -2.60 -13.62
C ALA A 110 -10.73 -3.96 -14.14
N GLY A 111 -11.15 -5.05 -13.47
CA GLY A 111 -10.80 -6.40 -13.87
C GLY A 111 -9.43 -6.89 -13.42
N PHE A 112 -8.62 -6.03 -12.83
CA PHE A 112 -7.29 -6.38 -12.36
C PHE A 112 -7.32 -6.71 -10.86
N SER A 113 -6.65 -7.79 -10.46
CA SER A 113 -6.62 -8.21 -9.05
C SER A 113 -5.52 -7.48 -8.30
N SER A 114 -5.92 -6.71 -7.30
CA SER A 114 -5.01 -6.02 -6.39
C SER A 114 -4.94 -6.86 -5.11
N GLU A 115 -3.82 -7.56 -4.91
CA GLU A 115 -3.71 -8.61 -3.91
C GLU A 115 -3.04 -8.16 -2.62
N PHE A 116 -2.41 -7.00 -2.64
CA PHE A 116 -1.74 -6.48 -1.44
C PHE A 116 -1.67 -4.96 -1.53
N LEU A 117 -1.27 -4.33 -0.44
CA LEU A 117 -1.12 -2.89 -0.37
C LEU A 117 0.35 -2.54 -0.23
N ILE A 118 0.87 -1.69 -1.13
CA ILE A 118 2.22 -1.14 -0.98
C ILE A 118 2.15 0.02 0.01
N LEU A 119 3.07 0.05 0.96
CA LEU A 119 3.08 1.08 1.99
C LEU A 119 3.92 2.26 1.57
N GLY A 120 3.45 3.44 1.93
CA GLY A 120 4.17 4.67 1.64
C GLY A 120 3.69 5.82 2.52
N ALA A 121 4.53 6.83 2.63
CA ALA A 121 4.15 8.06 3.30
C ALA A 121 3.31 8.90 2.34
N LEU A 122 2.14 9.30 2.78
CA LEU A 122 1.20 10.08 1.96
C LEU A 122 1.50 11.55 2.16
N ARG A 123 1.75 12.25 1.06
CA ARG A 123 2.09 13.67 1.10
C ARG A 123 0.87 14.54 0.88
N ALA A 124 0.95 15.76 1.37
CA ALA A 124 -0.15 16.72 1.24
C ALA A 124 -0.48 17.04 -0.22
N ASP A 125 0.49 16.90 -1.12
CA ASP A 125 0.28 17.15 -2.55
C ASP A 125 -0.35 15.96 -3.28
N GLY A 126 -0.66 14.88 -2.55
CA GLY A 126 -1.27 13.70 -3.14
C GLY A 126 -0.29 12.67 -3.66
N THR A 127 1.01 12.95 -3.61
CA THR A 127 2.00 11.96 -4.02
C THR A 127 2.36 11.04 -2.86
N VAL A 128 3.00 9.93 -3.18
CA VAL A 128 3.36 8.90 -2.20
C VAL A 128 4.88 8.77 -2.16
N ASN A 129 5.42 8.71 -0.95
CA ASN A 129 6.82 8.43 -0.74
C ASN A 129 6.94 7.00 -0.20
N LEU A 130 7.42 6.09 -1.03
CA LEU A 130 7.41 4.66 -0.73
C LEU A 130 8.33 4.34 0.45
N LEU A 131 7.87 3.43 1.29
CA LEU A 131 8.70 2.89 2.36
C LEU A 131 9.57 1.78 1.80
N GLN A 132 10.81 1.71 2.27
CA GLN A 132 11.70 0.61 1.93
C GLN A 132 12.72 0.44 3.04
N PRO A 133 13.31 -0.75 3.19
CA PRO A 133 14.40 -0.92 4.15
C PRO A 133 15.57 0.00 3.78
N SER A 134 16.28 0.50 4.78
CA SER A 134 17.45 1.34 4.53
C SER A 134 18.58 0.56 3.87
N GLU A 135 18.61 -0.75 4.06
CA GLU A 135 19.54 -1.66 3.41
C GLU A 135 18.75 -2.79 2.80
N VAL A 136 19.34 -3.46 1.80
CA VAL A 136 18.67 -4.57 1.13
C VAL A 136 18.29 -5.63 2.15
N ALA A 137 17.03 -6.02 2.15
CA ALA A 137 16.51 -7.09 2.99
C ALA A 137 16.11 -8.27 2.12
N GLU A 138 16.01 -9.45 2.74
CA GLU A 138 15.62 -10.64 2.01
C GLU A 138 14.13 -10.55 1.66
N PRO A 139 13.73 -10.86 0.41
CA PRO A 139 12.30 -10.88 0.07
C PRO A 139 11.53 -11.84 0.98
N GLY A 140 10.42 -11.36 1.52
CA GLY A 140 9.65 -12.12 2.49
C GLY A 140 9.99 -11.80 3.92
N ALA A 141 11.00 -10.97 4.18
CA ALA A 141 11.33 -10.58 5.55
C ALA A 141 10.15 -9.88 6.20
N PRO A 142 9.76 -10.30 7.40
CA PRO A 142 8.63 -9.66 8.07
C PRO A 142 9.02 -8.30 8.65
N ILE A 143 8.02 -7.47 8.83
CA ILE A 143 8.19 -6.15 9.42
C ILE A 143 7.76 -6.21 10.88
N GLY A 144 8.60 -5.70 11.76
CA GLY A 144 8.31 -5.72 13.17
C GLY A 144 8.70 -4.45 13.89
#